data_1e830abcfa1087cd5ba086bcf9963640
#
_entry.id   1e830abcfa1087cd5ba086bcf9963640
#
_cell.length_a   1.000
_cell.length_b   1.000
_cell.length_c   1.000
_cell.angle_alpha   90.00
_cell.angle_beta   90.00
_cell.angle_gamma   90.00
#
_symmetry.space_group_name_H-M   'P 1'
#
loop_
_entity.id
_entity.type
_entity.pdbx_description
1 polymer ?
#
loop_
_entity_poly.entity_id
_entity_poly.type
_entity_poly.pdbx_seq_one_letter_code
_entity_poly.pdbx_strand_id
1 'polypeptide(L)'
;MRAIGILGGMSWESTVLYYRFINKGVRDRLGGLHSASILLDSVDFAPMEKLQSTGDWAAIGEILSEKALRLQGAGAAGILIATNSMHEVADTVEGAIEVPFLHIADAVGETLIRDGLKTVGLLGTSFTMERPFYSGRLKERFGIDTLVPDSDGRTSVHQVIYHELVKGVVEDNSKRIYLKIMEELVQEGAQAIILGCTEIGLLVGEGDTDIPLYDTARLHAEAAVEWMLDKSRDW
;
A
#
# COMPACT_ATOMS: atom_id res chain seq x y z
N MET A 1 22.46 -8.21 -3.92
CA MET A 1 21.05 -7.81 -3.77
C MET A 1 20.46 -8.60 -2.61
N ARG A 2 19.71 -7.93 -1.71
CA ARG A 2 18.96 -8.59 -0.62
C ARG A 2 17.74 -9.29 -1.20
N ALA A 3 17.31 -10.40 -0.59
CA ALA A 3 16.04 -11.04 -0.93
C ALA A 3 14.88 -10.38 -0.16
N ILE A 4 13.77 -10.08 -0.84
CA ILE A 4 12.57 -9.54 -0.21
C ILE A 4 11.49 -10.61 -0.04
N GLY A 5 10.91 -10.69 1.16
CA GLY A 5 9.73 -11.50 1.45
C GLY A 5 8.46 -10.67 1.25
N ILE A 6 7.50 -11.22 0.53
CA ILE A 6 6.21 -10.56 0.26
C ILE A 6 5.09 -11.40 0.88
N LEU A 7 4.36 -10.79 1.81
CA LEU A 7 3.06 -11.28 2.27
C LEU A 7 2.00 -10.78 1.29
N GLY A 8 1.51 -11.68 0.44
CA GLY A 8 0.60 -11.38 -0.67
C GLY A 8 -0.72 -12.15 -0.62
N GLY A 9 -1.50 -12.04 -1.68
CA GLY A 9 -2.78 -12.71 -1.85
C GLY A 9 -3.98 -11.92 -1.31
N MET A 10 -3.79 -10.68 -0.87
CA MET A 10 -4.81 -9.83 -0.24
C MET A 10 -5.06 -8.47 -0.93
N SER A 11 -5.30 -8.29 -2.23
CA SER A 11 -5.64 -9.29 -3.24
C SER A 11 -4.40 -9.92 -3.92
N TRP A 12 -4.66 -10.97 -4.75
CA TRP A 12 -3.61 -11.53 -5.61
C TRP A 12 -3.28 -10.57 -6.76
N GLU A 13 -4.23 -9.77 -7.23
CA GLU A 13 -4.03 -8.72 -8.24
C GLU A 13 -2.99 -7.71 -7.77
N SER A 14 -3.12 -7.20 -6.55
CA SER A 14 -2.12 -6.33 -5.92
C SER A 14 -0.75 -7.00 -5.87
N THR A 15 -0.72 -8.27 -5.50
CA THR A 15 0.53 -9.05 -5.41
C THR A 15 1.24 -9.15 -6.76
N VAL A 16 0.50 -9.34 -7.85
CA VAL A 16 1.04 -9.33 -9.22
C VAL A 16 1.65 -7.96 -9.55
N LEU A 17 1.02 -6.85 -9.15
CA LEU A 17 1.58 -5.51 -9.34
C LEU A 17 2.90 -5.34 -8.59
N TYR A 18 2.99 -5.75 -7.32
CA TYR A 18 4.23 -5.73 -6.55
C TYR A 18 5.33 -6.55 -7.23
N TYR A 19 5.03 -7.79 -7.62
CA TYR A 19 5.98 -8.63 -8.34
C TYR A 19 6.50 -7.96 -9.62
N ARG A 20 5.60 -7.35 -10.38
CA ARG A 20 5.94 -6.63 -11.62
C ARG A 20 6.79 -5.37 -11.35
N PHE A 21 6.38 -4.53 -10.39
CA PHE A 21 7.08 -3.28 -10.09
C PHE A 21 8.48 -3.55 -9.55
N ILE A 22 8.64 -4.49 -8.63
CA ILE A 22 9.93 -4.84 -8.04
C ILE A 22 10.87 -5.42 -9.11
N ASN A 23 10.41 -6.38 -9.93
CA ASN A 23 11.24 -6.94 -11.01
C ASN A 23 11.62 -5.89 -12.05
N LYS A 24 10.66 -5.04 -12.45
CA LYS A 24 10.92 -3.94 -13.37
C LYS A 24 11.94 -2.97 -12.78
N GLY A 25 11.77 -2.56 -11.52
CA GLY A 25 12.67 -1.65 -10.83
C GLY A 25 14.10 -2.17 -10.71
N VAL A 26 14.28 -3.47 -10.43
CA VAL A 26 15.60 -4.12 -10.40
C VAL A 26 16.22 -4.15 -11.81
N ARG A 27 15.45 -4.55 -12.82
CA ARG A 27 15.94 -4.59 -14.20
C ARG A 27 16.33 -3.22 -14.70
N ASP A 28 15.54 -2.20 -14.42
CA ASP A 28 15.82 -0.83 -14.88
C ASP A 28 17.10 -0.26 -14.24
N ARG A 29 17.48 -0.71 -13.02
CA ARG A 29 18.70 -0.26 -12.32
C ARG A 29 19.95 -1.09 -12.64
N LEU A 30 19.80 -2.40 -12.84
CA LEU A 30 20.93 -3.31 -13.06
C LEU A 30 21.13 -3.68 -14.54
N GLY A 31 20.09 -3.51 -15.37
CA GLY A 31 20.10 -3.83 -16.80
C GLY A 31 20.05 -5.32 -17.12
N GLY A 32 20.12 -5.64 -18.41
CA GLY A 32 20.23 -7.00 -18.93
C GLY A 32 19.08 -7.93 -18.49
N LEU A 33 19.44 -9.11 -18.03
CA LEU A 33 18.49 -10.16 -17.57
C LEU A 33 18.27 -10.15 -16.05
N HIS A 34 18.67 -9.09 -15.35
CA HIS A 34 18.46 -9.01 -13.90
C HIS A 34 16.99 -8.99 -13.53
N SER A 35 16.65 -9.75 -12.49
CA SER A 35 15.36 -9.78 -11.83
C SER A 35 15.56 -9.79 -10.31
N ALA A 36 14.51 -9.49 -9.58
CA ALA A 36 14.54 -9.42 -8.13
C ALA A 36 14.60 -10.81 -7.48
N SER A 37 15.29 -10.92 -6.34
CA SER A 37 15.19 -12.08 -5.47
C SER A 37 13.97 -11.93 -4.57
N ILE A 38 12.88 -12.65 -4.87
CA ILE A 38 11.58 -12.53 -4.19
C ILE A 38 11.20 -13.88 -3.59
N LEU A 39 10.77 -13.87 -2.34
CA LEU A 39 10.08 -14.94 -1.66
C LEU A 39 8.62 -14.47 -1.45
N LEU A 40 7.65 -15.25 -1.88
CA LEU A 40 6.23 -14.90 -1.80
C LEU A 40 5.47 -15.94 -0.99
N ASP A 41 4.79 -15.50 0.07
CA ASP A 41 3.73 -16.27 0.73
C ASP A 41 2.37 -15.63 0.37
N SER A 42 1.62 -16.27 -0.51
CA SER A 42 0.32 -15.79 -1.00
C SER A 42 -0.79 -16.52 -0.26
N VAL A 43 -1.62 -15.76 0.48
CA VAL A 43 -2.75 -16.31 1.22
C VAL A 43 -3.99 -16.48 0.34
N ASP A 44 -4.92 -17.33 0.76
CA ASP A 44 -6.30 -17.29 0.30
C ASP A 44 -6.99 -16.09 0.96
N PHE A 45 -7.53 -15.16 0.14
CA PHE A 45 -8.10 -13.92 0.65
C PHE A 45 -9.47 -14.11 1.32
N ALA A 46 -10.26 -15.09 0.92
CA ALA A 46 -11.61 -15.25 1.45
C ALA A 46 -11.67 -15.46 2.99
N PRO A 47 -10.83 -16.31 3.61
CA PRO A 47 -10.72 -16.40 5.05
C PRO A 47 -10.22 -15.09 5.71
N MET A 48 -9.24 -14.42 5.08
CA MET A 48 -8.69 -13.16 5.59
C MET A 48 -9.71 -12.02 5.55
N GLU A 49 -10.46 -11.90 4.46
CA GLU A 49 -11.56 -10.93 4.33
C GLU A 49 -12.64 -11.16 5.39
N LYS A 50 -12.99 -12.41 5.68
CA LYS A 50 -13.95 -12.74 6.74
C LYS A 50 -13.47 -12.27 8.11
N LEU A 51 -12.20 -12.46 8.45
CA LEU A 51 -11.63 -11.95 9.70
C LEU A 51 -11.62 -10.42 9.73
N GLN A 52 -11.28 -9.80 8.62
CA GLN A 52 -11.29 -8.35 8.45
C GLN A 52 -12.71 -7.76 8.63
N SER A 53 -13.71 -8.35 7.99
CA SER A 53 -15.11 -7.89 8.07
C SER A 53 -15.72 -8.08 9.46
N THR A 54 -15.29 -9.08 10.22
CA THR A 54 -15.68 -9.31 11.63
C THR A 54 -14.83 -8.51 12.62
N GLY A 55 -13.76 -7.84 12.17
CA GLY A 55 -12.87 -7.06 13.02
C GLY A 55 -11.89 -7.88 13.85
N ASP A 56 -11.66 -9.16 13.50
CA ASP A 56 -10.72 -10.04 14.21
C ASP A 56 -9.27 -9.79 13.73
N TRP A 57 -8.79 -8.60 14.03
CA TRP A 57 -7.43 -8.18 13.68
C TRP A 57 -6.35 -8.96 14.43
N ALA A 58 -6.68 -9.51 15.62
CA ALA A 58 -5.74 -10.35 16.37
C ALA A 58 -5.42 -11.63 15.60
N ALA A 59 -6.45 -12.34 15.10
CA ALA A 59 -6.25 -13.54 14.28
C ALA A 59 -5.50 -13.22 12.98
N ILE A 60 -5.79 -12.09 12.33
CA ILE A 60 -5.04 -11.63 11.14
C ILE A 60 -3.56 -11.44 11.48
N GLY A 61 -3.27 -10.76 12.59
CA GLY A 61 -1.90 -10.53 13.06
C GLY A 61 -1.14 -11.85 13.30
N GLU A 62 -1.75 -12.83 13.96
CA GLU A 62 -1.17 -14.15 14.19
C GLU A 62 -0.85 -14.87 12.87
N ILE A 63 -1.81 -14.91 11.94
CA ILE A 63 -1.64 -15.56 10.63
C ILE A 63 -0.50 -14.91 9.83
N LEU A 64 -0.47 -13.58 9.75
CA LEU A 64 0.55 -12.88 8.99
C LEU A 64 1.93 -12.97 9.64
N SER A 65 2.01 -12.97 10.98
CA SER A 65 3.25 -13.17 11.71
C SER A 65 3.86 -14.55 11.46
N GLU A 66 3.05 -15.62 11.50
CA GLU A 66 3.50 -16.97 11.17
C GLU A 66 4.09 -17.04 9.75
N LYS A 67 3.43 -16.41 8.79
CA LYS A 67 3.88 -16.36 7.40
C LYS A 67 5.14 -15.51 7.22
N ALA A 68 5.26 -14.39 7.93
CA ALA A 68 6.46 -13.57 7.94
C ALA A 68 7.67 -14.35 8.49
N LEU A 69 7.49 -15.10 9.57
CA LEU A 69 8.52 -15.99 10.11
C LEU A 69 8.94 -17.08 9.11
N ARG A 70 7.99 -17.64 8.36
CA ARG A 70 8.33 -18.61 7.29
C ARG A 70 9.16 -17.99 6.18
N LEU A 71 8.82 -16.77 5.76
CA LEU A 71 9.59 -16.02 4.74
C LEU A 71 10.99 -15.69 5.26
N GLN A 72 11.12 -15.24 6.52
CA GLN A 72 12.41 -15.01 7.16
C GLN A 72 13.23 -16.31 7.22
N GLY A 73 12.62 -17.43 7.66
CA GLY A 73 13.28 -18.73 7.71
C GLY A 73 13.69 -19.27 6.33
N ALA A 74 12.99 -18.86 5.26
CA ALA A 74 13.35 -19.17 3.87
C ALA A 74 14.46 -18.26 3.31
N GLY A 75 14.95 -17.29 4.08
CA GLY A 75 16.07 -16.43 3.71
C GLY A 75 15.67 -15.05 3.18
N ALA A 76 14.44 -14.58 3.43
CA ALA A 76 14.09 -13.19 3.19
C ALA A 76 14.90 -12.29 4.14
N ALA A 77 15.55 -11.27 3.58
CA ALA A 77 16.35 -10.31 4.34
C ALA A 77 15.52 -9.11 4.84
N GLY A 78 14.27 -9.00 4.41
CA GLY A 78 13.26 -8.04 4.84
C GLY A 78 11.89 -8.46 4.35
N ILE A 79 10.84 -7.97 5.00
CA ILE A 79 9.44 -8.37 4.75
C ILE A 79 8.62 -7.14 4.41
N LEU A 80 7.67 -7.31 3.50
CA LEU A 80 6.60 -6.34 3.24
C LEU A 80 5.23 -7.03 3.11
N ILE A 81 4.16 -6.27 3.35
CA ILE A 81 2.78 -6.67 3.11
C ILE A 81 2.29 -5.96 1.84
N ALA A 82 1.83 -6.73 0.84
CA ALA A 82 1.42 -6.21 -0.47
C ALA A 82 -0.04 -5.71 -0.48
N THR A 83 -0.46 -5.01 0.56
CA THR A 83 -1.78 -4.36 0.69
C THR A 83 -1.76 -3.28 1.75
N ASN A 84 -2.62 -2.25 1.64
CA ASN A 84 -2.67 -1.16 2.62
C ASN A 84 -3.34 -1.59 3.93
N SER A 85 -4.57 -2.12 3.87
CA SER A 85 -5.42 -2.35 5.06
C SER A 85 -4.80 -3.30 6.10
N MET A 86 -4.00 -4.27 5.66
CA MET A 86 -3.36 -5.23 6.59
C MET A 86 -2.19 -4.62 7.38
N HIS A 87 -1.79 -3.38 7.08
CA HIS A 87 -0.86 -2.65 7.95
C HIS A 87 -1.49 -2.24 9.30
N GLU A 88 -2.79 -2.46 9.49
CA GLU A 88 -3.42 -2.41 10.82
C GLU A 88 -2.75 -3.33 11.84
N VAL A 89 -2.16 -4.44 11.38
CA VAL A 89 -1.45 -5.41 12.23
C VAL A 89 0.08 -5.35 12.03
N ALA A 90 0.60 -4.27 11.45
CA ALA A 90 2.02 -4.11 11.15
C ALA A 90 2.90 -4.31 12.39
N ASP A 91 2.55 -3.71 13.52
CA ASP A 91 3.32 -3.81 14.77
C ASP A 91 3.41 -5.26 15.28
N THR A 92 2.33 -6.05 15.11
CA THR A 92 2.31 -7.47 15.48
C THR A 92 3.24 -8.29 14.60
N VAL A 93 3.22 -8.03 13.28
CA VAL A 93 4.08 -8.72 12.31
C VAL A 93 5.54 -8.33 12.50
N GLU A 94 5.83 -7.03 12.64
CA GLU A 94 7.18 -6.50 12.87
C GLU A 94 7.78 -7.04 14.18
N GLY A 95 6.99 -7.09 15.26
CA GLY A 95 7.43 -7.65 16.54
C GLY A 95 7.69 -9.15 16.52
N ALA A 96 7.21 -9.89 15.53
CA ALA A 96 7.42 -11.33 15.39
C ALA A 96 8.71 -11.70 14.64
N ILE A 97 9.30 -10.82 13.84
CA ILE A 97 10.44 -11.07 12.96
C ILE A 97 11.69 -10.31 13.43
N GLU A 98 12.87 -10.82 13.03
CA GLU A 98 14.15 -10.19 13.31
C GLU A 98 14.71 -9.38 12.13
N VAL A 99 14.12 -9.57 10.93
CA VAL A 99 14.51 -8.83 9.73
C VAL A 99 13.65 -7.56 9.59
N PRO A 100 14.14 -6.50 8.90
CA PRO A 100 13.37 -5.28 8.69
C PRO A 100 11.98 -5.53 8.08
N PHE A 101 10.98 -4.83 8.62
CA PHE A 101 9.64 -4.77 8.06
C PHE A 101 9.47 -3.47 7.28
N LEU A 102 9.28 -3.56 5.97
CA LEU A 102 9.10 -2.40 5.10
C LEU A 102 7.63 -1.96 5.14
N HIS A 103 7.37 -0.85 5.82
CA HIS A 103 6.01 -0.35 6.02
C HIS A 103 5.56 0.56 4.88
N ILE A 104 4.37 0.31 4.30
CA ILE A 104 3.87 1.04 3.12
C ILE A 104 3.72 2.55 3.35
N ALA A 105 3.27 2.97 4.54
CA ALA A 105 3.13 4.38 4.86
C ALA A 105 4.48 5.10 4.99
N ASP A 106 5.56 4.39 5.35
CA ASP A 106 6.90 4.98 5.42
C ASP A 106 7.43 5.31 4.03
N ALA A 107 7.29 4.39 3.07
CA ALA A 107 7.67 4.63 1.68
C ALA A 107 6.94 5.84 1.07
N VAL A 108 5.65 6.00 1.40
CA VAL A 108 4.85 7.15 0.98
C VAL A 108 5.29 8.41 1.70
N GLY A 109 5.44 8.38 3.02
CA GLY A 109 5.86 9.51 3.85
C GLY A 109 7.22 10.07 3.44
N GLU A 110 8.23 9.23 3.20
CA GLU A 110 9.54 9.65 2.69
C GLU A 110 9.42 10.38 1.35
N THR A 111 8.56 9.89 0.46
CA THR A 111 8.34 10.52 -0.85
C THR A 111 7.65 11.87 -0.70
N LEU A 112 6.60 11.96 0.11
CA LEU A 112 5.87 13.20 0.36
C LEU A 112 6.77 14.29 0.99
N ILE A 113 7.62 13.93 1.95
CA ILE A 113 8.61 14.84 2.55
C ILE A 113 9.62 15.33 1.52
N ARG A 114 10.16 14.44 0.69
CA ARG A 114 11.08 14.79 -0.39
C ARG A 114 10.46 15.80 -1.36
N ASP A 115 9.17 15.63 -1.65
CA ASP A 115 8.42 16.52 -2.55
C ASP A 115 7.88 17.79 -1.84
N GLY A 116 8.15 17.95 -0.53
CA GLY A 116 7.82 19.14 0.25
C GLY A 116 6.36 19.27 0.65
N LEU A 117 5.59 18.17 0.62
CA LEU A 117 4.16 18.14 0.93
C LEU A 117 3.91 17.97 2.42
N LYS A 118 2.86 18.63 2.92
CA LYS A 118 2.48 18.64 4.35
C LYS A 118 1.05 18.19 4.61
N THR A 119 0.16 18.39 3.64
CA THR A 119 -1.26 18.02 3.75
C THR A 119 -1.67 17.31 2.49
N VAL A 120 -2.20 16.09 2.63
CA VAL A 120 -2.57 15.23 1.50
C VAL A 120 -3.94 14.61 1.71
N GLY A 121 -4.65 14.35 0.63
CA GLY A 121 -5.87 13.55 0.64
C GLY A 121 -5.54 12.05 0.66
N LEU A 122 -6.36 11.25 1.32
CA LEU A 122 -6.23 9.79 1.34
C LEU A 122 -7.52 9.14 0.84
N LEU A 123 -7.44 8.41 -0.24
CA LEU A 123 -8.52 7.56 -0.75
C LEU A 123 -8.13 6.09 -0.58
N GLY A 124 -9.04 5.29 -0.03
CA GLY A 124 -8.81 3.87 0.21
C GLY A 124 -10.08 3.17 0.69
N THR A 125 -9.95 1.96 1.21
CA THR A 125 -11.05 1.33 1.91
C THR A 125 -11.38 2.11 3.20
N SER A 126 -12.58 1.91 3.76
CA SER A 126 -12.94 2.53 5.05
C SER A 126 -11.91 2.22 6.13
N PHE A 127 -11.34 1.02 6.14
CA PHE A 127 -10.25 0.68 7.08
C PHE A 127 -9.03 1.59 6.94
N THR A 128 -8.60 1.89 5.71
CA THR A 128 -7.43 2.75 5.46
C THR A 128 -7.73 4.21 5.75
N MET A 129 -8.94 4.69 5.45
CA MET A 129 -9.33 6.08 5.66
C MET A 129 -9.67 6.42 7.11
N GLU A 130 -10.25 5.48 7.88
CA GLU A 130 -10.83 5.76 9.19
C GLU A 130 -9.97 5.28 10.37
N ARG A 131 -9.06 4.33 10.14
CA ARG A 131 -8.20 3.81 11.20
C ARG A 131 -6.85 4.51 11.25
N PRO A 132 -6.26 4.68 12.46
CA PRO A 132 -5.06 5.50 12.63
C PRO A 132 -3.76 4.87 12.11
N PHE A 133 -3.75 3.57 11.78
CA PHE A 133 -2.51 2.88 11.39
C PHE A 133 -1.79 3.52 10.19
N TYR A 134 -2.54 4.18 9.30
CA TYR A 134 -1.97 4.84 8.14
C TYR A 134 -1.77 6.34 8.37
N SER A 135 -2.84 7.08 8.62
CA SER A 135 -2.81 8.54 8.83
C SER A 135 -2.02 8.93 10.09
N GLY A 136 -2.18 8.16 11.18
CA GLY A 136 -1.43 8.34 12.41
C GLY A 136 0.07 8.19 12.19
N ARG A 137 0.50 7.14 11.48
CA ARG A 137 1.92 6.92 11.18
C ARG A 137 2.50 8.03 10.31
N LEU A 138 1.76 8.52 9.29
CA LEU A 138 2.19 9.68 8.50
C LEU A 138 2.35 10.94 9.35
N LYS A 139 1.42 11.17 10.28
CA LYS A 139 1.50 12.32 11.19
C LYS A 139 2.65 12.22 12.17
N GLU A 140 2.79 11.09 12.84
CA GLU A 140 3.77 10.89 13.93
C GLU A 140 5.20 10.84 13.41
N ARG A 141 5.45 10.14 12.30
CA ARG A 141 6.81 9.97 11.78
C ARG A 141 7.25 11.07 10.82
N PHE A 142 6.32 11.65 10.07
CA PHE A 142 6.63 12.55 8.95
C PHE A 142 6.02 13.94 9.10
N GLY A 143 5.16 14.16 10.11
CA GLY A 143 4.48 15.44 10.33
C GLY A 143 3.45 15.78 9.24
N ILE A 144 2.99 14.78 8.46
CA ILE A 144 2.06 14.96 7.35
C ILE A 144 0.63 14.85 7.84
N ASP A 145 -0.19 15.85 7.53
CA ASP A 145 -1.63 15.85 7.79
C ASP A 145 -2.38 15.14 6.64
N THR A 146 -3.33 14.28 7.01
CA THR A 146 -4.11 13.50 6.05
C THR A 146 -5.57 13.90 6.13
N LEU A 147 -6.14 14.35 5.00
CA LEU A 147 -7.56 14.61 4.83
C LEU A 147 -8.23 13.39 4.21
N VAL A 148 -9.42 13.07 4.66
CA VAL A 148 -10.26 12.01 4.08
C VAL A 148 -11.61 12.59 3.68
N PRO A 149 -12.31 12.02 2.69
CA PRO A 149 -13.62 12.50 2.29
C PRO A 149 -14.62 12.52 3.46
N ASP A 150 -15.71 13.24 3.32
CA ASP A 150 -16.84 13.16 4.24
C ASP A 150 -17.44 11.73 4.30
N SER A 151 -18.43 11.51 5.14
CA SER A 151 -19.05 10.18 5.35
C SER A 151 -19.57 9.57 4.04
N ASP A 152 -20.21 10.37 3.20
CA ASP A 152 -20.82 9.89 1.96
C ASP A 152 -19.74 9.61 0.90
N GLY A 153 -18.73 10.45 0.84
CA GLY A 153 -17.55 10.26 -0.01
C GLY A 153 -16.77 9.01 0.37
N ARG A 154 -16.50 8.78 1.69
CA ARG A 154 -15.83 7.55 2.14
C ARG A 154 -16.63 6.29 1.80
N THR A 155 -17.96 6.34 1.98
CA THR A 155 -18.84 5.24 1.60
C THR A 155 -18.77 4.96 0.11
N SER A 156 -18.83 5.99 -0.72
CA SER A 156 -18.75 5.88 -2.18
C SER A 156 -17.42 5.28 -2.63
N VAL A 157 -16.30 5.78 -2.10
CA VAL A 157 -14.96 5.26 -2.39
C VAL A 157 -14.85 3.78 -2.02
N HIS A 158 -15.29 3.42 -0.81
CA HIS A 158 -15.25 2.04 -0.34
C HIS A 158 -16.10 1.09 -1.20
N GLN A 159 -17.32 1.50 -1.57
CA GLN A 159 -18.21 0.68 -2.40
C GLN A 159 -17.63 0.44 -3.80
N VAL A 160 -17.08 1.45 -4.44
CA VAL A 160 -16.45 1.31 -5.75
C VAL A 160 -15.26 0.33 -5.68
N ILE A 161 -14.42 0.42 -4.63
CA ILE A 161 -13.32 -0.53 -4.45
C ILE A 161 -13.86 -1.96 -4.38
N TYR A 162 -14.83 -2.25 -3.49
CA TYR A 162 -15.28 -3.62 -3.23
C TYR A 162 -16.22 -4.18 -4.29
N HIS A 163 -17.04 -3.35 -4.93
CA HIS A 163 -18.03 -3.84 -5.89
C HIS A 163 -17.57 -3.81 -7.33
N GLU A 164 -16.55 -2.99 -7.65
CA GLU A 164 -16.06 -2.79 -9.00
C GLU A 164 -14.57 -3.16 -9.10
N LEU A 165 -13.67 -2.37 -8.50
CA LEU A 165 -12.24 -2.41 -8.78
C LEU A 165 -11.56 -3.74 -8.41
N VAL A 166 -11.90 -4.35 -7.27
CA VAL A 166 -11.38 -5.68 -6.87
C VAL A 166 -11.86 -6.81 -7.80
N LYS A 167 -12.85 -6.54 -8.64
CA LYS A 167 -13.35 -7.47 -9.68
C LYS A 167 -12.84 -7.11 -11.07
N GLY A 168 -11.95 -6.12 -11.18
CA GLY A 168 -11.44 -5.62 -12.44
C GLY A 168 -12.44 -4.82 -13.27
N VAL A 169 -13.55 -4.36 -12.67
CA VAL A 169 -14.55 -3.52 -13.33
C VAL A 169 -14.16 -2.06 -13.15
N VAL A 170 -14.14 -1.31 -14.25
CA VAL A 170 -13.82 0.12 -14.31
C VAL A 170 -14.97 0.83 -15.00
N GLU A 171 -15.67 1.70 -14.28
CA GLU A 171 -16.84 2.43 -14.75
C GLU A 171 -16.56 3.93 -14.85
N ASP A 172 -16.95 4.56 -15.97
CA ASP A 172 -16.77 6.00 -16.16
C ASP A 172 -17.51 6.83 -15.11
N ASN A 173 -18.63 6.33 -14.60
CA ASN A 173 -19.36 7.01 -13.53
C ASN A 173 -18.55 7.03 -12.23
N SER A 174 -17.97 5.91 -11.87
CA SER A 174 -17.13 5.78 -10.67
C SER A 174 -15.87 6.64 -10.78
N LYS A 175 -15.27 6.73 -11.97
CA LYS A 175 -14.18 7.67 -12.25
C LYS A 175 -14.59 9.12 -11.96
N ARG A 176 -15.74 9.56 -12.47
CA ARG A 176 -16.23 10.94 -12.21
C ARG A 176 -16.45 11.21 -10.73
N ILE A 177 -16.98 10.24 -9.99
CA ILE A 177 -17.16 10.36 -8.53
C ILE A 177 -15.81 10.56 -7.84
N TYR A 178 -14.80 9.75 -8.19
CA TYR A 178 -13.46 9.87 -7.61
C TYR A 178 -12.80 11.20 -7.91
N LEU A 179 -12.85 11.67 -9.16
CA LEU A 179 -12.28 12.96 -9.54
C LEU A 179 -12.94 14.11 -8.77
N LYS A 180 -14.27 14.09 -8.60
CA LYS A 180 -14.98 15.08 -7.80
C LYS A 180 -14.53 15.06 -6.33
N ILE A 181 -14.43 13.89 -5.72
CA ILE A 181 -13.97 13.74 -4.32
C ILE A 181 -12.51 14.26 -4.17
N MET A 182 -11.65 13.98 -5.14
CA MET A 182 -10.28 14.49 -5.14
C MET A 182 -10.25 16.02 -5.20
N GLU A 183 -11.08 16.63 -6.05
CA GLU A 183 -11.21 18.09 -6.15
C GLU A 183 -11.72 18.70 -4.83
N GLU A 184 -12.69 18.08 -4.17
CA GLU A 184 -13.20 18.51 -2.86
C GLU A 184 -12.09 18.50 -1.79
N LEU A 185 -11.30 17.43 -1.72
CA LEU A 185 -10.14 17.34 -0.81
C LEU A 185 -9.08 18.43 -1.10
N VAL A 186 -8.85 18.76 -2.37
CA VAL A 186 -7.94 19.86 -2.73
C VAL A 186 -8.50 21.20 -2.29
N GLN A 187 -9.82 21.41 -2.41
CA GLN A 187 -10.47 22.63 -1.90
C GLN A 187 -10.37 22.75 -0.37
N GLU A 188 -10.30 21.64 0.35
CA GLU A 188 -10.06 21.56 1.80
C GLU A 188 -8.58 21.71 2.17
N GLY A 189 -7.68 21.80 1.20
CA GLY A 189 -6.25 22.06 1.42
C GLY A 189 -5.31 20.90 1.13
N ALA A 190 -5.79 19.79 0.57
CA ALA A 190 -4.90 18.72 0.12
C ALA A 190 -4.04 19.18 -1.05
N GLN A 191 -2.74 18.95 -0.96
CA GLN A 191 -1.76 19.31 -1.98
C GLN A 191 -1.56 18.19 -3.02
N ALA A 192 -1.97 16.96 -2.66
CA ALA A 192 -1.87 15.75 -3.47
C ALA A 192 -2.84 14.69 -2.94
N ILE A 193 -3.05 13.61 -3.68
CA ILE A 193 -3.90 12.50 -3.26
C ILE A 193 -3.09 11.21 -3.17
N ILE A 194 -3.18 10.53 -2.03
CA ILE A 194 -2.68 9.17 -1.83
C ILE A 194 -3.73 8.18 -2.32
N LEU A 195 -3.35 7.32 -3.25
CA LEU A 195 -4.15 6.18 -3.69
C LEU A 195 -3.89 5.00 -2.74
N GLY A 196 -4.61 4.99 -1.61
CA GLY A 196 -4.46 4.03 -0.51
C GLY A 196 -5.16 2.68 -0.74
N CYS A 197 -5.47 2.37 -1.97
CA CYS A 197 -5.86 1.04 -2.44
C CYS A 197 -5.21 0.84 -3.81
N THR A 198 -4.59 -0.31 -4.00
CA THR A 198 -3.80 -0.63 -5.20
C THR A 198 -4.64 -0.61 -6.48
N GLU A 199 -5.92 -0.91 -6.35
CA GLU A 199 -6.87 -0.97 -7.45
C GLU A 199 -7.36 0.42 -7.92
N ILE A 200 -7.20 1.48 -7.12
CA ILE A 200 -7.62 2.84 -7.51
C ILE A 200 -6.85 3.32 -8.75
N GLY A 201 -5.57 2.91 -8.88
CA GLY A 201 -4.77 3.20 -10.07
C GLY A 201 -5.29 2.60 -11.38
N LEU A 202 -6.24 1.65 -11.32
CA LEU A 202 -6.96 1.16 -12.51
C LEU A 202 -8.05 2.15 -12.96
N LEU A 203 -8.62 2.91 -12.02
CA LEU A 203 -9.72 3.83 -12.27
C LEU A 203 -9.23 5.24 -12.61
N VAL A 204 -8.27 5.76 -11.87
CA VAL A 204 -7.75 7.12 -12.01
C VAL A 204 -6.24 7.10 -12.12
N GLY A 205 -5.69 7.76 -13.13
CA GLY A 205 -4.26 7.90 -13.38
C GLY A 205 -3.85 9.34 -13.67
N GLU A 206 -2.55 9.55 -13.88
CA GLU A 206 -1.94 10.87 -14.13
C GLU A 206 -2.52 11.62 -15.35
N GLY A 207 -3.20 10.92 -16.29
CA GLY A 207 -3.86 11.54 -17.45
C GLY A 207 -5.30 12.01 -17.20
N ASP A 208 -5.87 11.71 -16.04
CA ASP A 208 -7.27 12.01 -15.71
C ASP A 208 -7.43 13.29 -14.88
N THR A 209 -6.35 13.79 -14.27
CA THR A 209 -6.35 14.95 -13.36
C THR A 209 -4.99 15.63 -13.33
N ASP A 210 -4.96 16.94 -13.04
CA ASP A 210 -3.73 17.69 -12.74
C ASP A 210 -3.30 17.58 -11.25
N ILE A 211 -4.09 16.94 -10.40
CA ILE A 211 -3.77 16.72 -9.00
C ILE A 211 -2.67 15.67 -8.89
N PRO A 212 -1.55 15.94 -8.17
CA PRO A 212 -0.50 14.93 -7.97
C PRO A 212 -1.04 13.68 -7.27
N LEU A 213 -0.78 12.50 -7.85
CA LEU A 213 -1.25 11.21 -7.35
C LEU A 213 -0.07 10.37 -6.82
N TYR A 214 -0.25 9.81 -5.63
CA TYR A 214 0.73 8.95 -4.95
C TYR A 214 0.20 7.52 -4.84
N ASP A 215 0.59 6.68 -5.79
CA ASP A 215 0.25 5.24 -5.80
C ASP A 215 1.09 4.51 -4.74
N THR A 216 0.42 4.09 -3.68
CA THR A 216 1.06 3.45 -2.52
C THR A 216 1.78 2.16 -2.87
N ALA A 217 1.22 1.32 -3.76
CA ALA A 217 1.84 0.07 -4.15
C ALA A 217 3.11 0.28 -4.98
N ARG A 218 3.08 1.24 -5.90
CA ARG A 218 4.25 1.62 -6.71
C ARG A 218 5.37 2.17 -5.83
N LEU A 219 5.06 3.14 -4.98
CA LEU A 219 6.05 3.76 -4.10
C LEU A 219 6.66 2.76 -3.12
N HIS A 220 5.84 1.87 -2.55
CA HIS A 220 6.31 0.82 -1.66
C HIS A 220 7.23 -0.18 -2.38
N ALA A 221 6.86 -0.59 -3.59
CA ALA A 221 7.68 -1.46 -4.41
C ALA A 221 9.01 -0.79 -4.84
N GLU A 222 8.98 0.51 -5.18
CA GLU A 222 10.18 1.30 -5.52
C GLU A 222 11.13 1.41 -4.31
N ALA A 223 10.60 1.71 -3.13
CA ALA A 223 11.36 1.75 -1.89
C ALA A 223 11.95 0.37 -1.53
N ALA A 224 11.19 -0.72 -1.74
CA ALA A 224 11.71 -2.07 -1.57
C ALA A 224 12.88 -2.36 -2.53
N VAL A 225 12.80 -1.94 -3.80
CA VAL A 225 13.91 -2.09 -4.77
C VAL A 225 15.15 -1.31 -4.32
N GLU A 226 14.99 -0.07 -3.87
CA GLU A 226 16.11 0.72 -3.34
C GLU A 226 16.77 0.02 -2.17
N TRP A 227 15.97 -0.45 -1.21
CA TRP A 227 16.47 -1.20 -0.06
C TRP A 227 17.15 -2.52 -0.45
N MET A 228 16.62 -3.26 -1.43
CA MET A 228 17.22 -4.50 -1.93
C MET A 228 18.60 -4.27 -2.55
N LEU A 229 18.81 -3.16 -3.23
CA LEU A 229 20.03 -2.87 -3.99
C LEU A 229 21.08 -2.10 -3.20
N ASP A 230 20.66 -1.23 -2.30
CA ASP A 230 21.57 -0.46 -1.43
C ASP A 230 21.76 -1.17 -0.08
N LYS A 231 22.93 -1.80 0.09
CA LYS A 231 23.27 -2.52 1.33
C LYS A 231 23.57 -1.59 2.51
N SER A 232 23.76 -0.29 2.28
CA SER A 232 23.97 0.71 3.33
C SER A 232 22.68 1.32 3.85
N ARG A 233 21.56 1.12 3.15
CA ARG A 233 20.25 1.64 3.55
C ARG A 233 19.64 0.74 4.62
N ASP A 234 19.42 1.28 5.81
CA ASP A 234 18.55 0.71 6.83
C ASP A 234 17.09 1.09 6.54
N TRP A 235 16.16 0.34 7.12
CA TRP A 235 14.74 0.62 6.99
C TRP A 235 14.12 1.00 8.31
#